data_0421252b7b52f387ac6b8a3709de43e4
#
_entry.id   0421252b7b52f387ac6b8a3709de43e4
#
_cell.length_a   1.000
_cell.length_b   1.000
_cell.length_c   1.000
_cell.angle_alpha   90.00
_cell.angle_beta   90.00
_cell.angle_gamma   90.00
#
_symmetry.space_group_name_H-M   'P 1'
#
loop_
_entity.id
_entity.type
_entity.pdbx_description
1 polymer ?
#
loop_
_entity_poly.entity_id
_entity_poly.type
_entity_poly.pdbx_seq_one_letter_code
_entity_poly.pdbx_strand_id
1 'polypeptide(L)'
;MTGVMTDQRSDALQRILDEFKGAQGPLIQVLHQAQAVFGYLPAEVQQAVAVGLGLPLSTVSGVVTFYNFFRTEPRGEHVISICTGTACHVKGAERVIDILGEKLGIGLEETTQDRRFTIQGVRCIGACGLAPVMMIDEEVYGKLDRKRIEEILSLYG
;
A
#
# COMPACT_ATOMS: atom_id res chain seq x y z
N MET A 1 17.10 -9.37 7.40
CA MET A 1 16.00 -9.71 6.48
C MET A 1 16.53 -9.88 5.08
N THR A 2 16.82 -11.09 4.78
CA THR A 2 17.59 -11.52 3.61
C THR A 2 16.70 -11.96 2.43
N GLY A 3 15.45 -11.57 2.35
CA GLY A 3 14.50 -12.10 1.39
C GLY A 3 14.01 -11.16 0.28
N VAL A 4 14.40 -9.89 0.29
CA VAL A 4 13.85 -8.90 -0.64
C VAL A 4 14.64 -8.86 -1.95
N MET A 5 15.94 -9.00 -1.88
CA MET A 5 16.83 -8.98 -3.04
C MET A 5 17.12 -10.42 -3.50
N THR A 6 16.14 -11.08 -4.10
CA THR A 6 16.40 -12.32 -4.82
C THR A 6 17.11 -12.01 -6.14
N ASP A 7 17.92 -12.92 -6.65
CA ASP A 7 18.69 -12.72 -7.88
C ASP A 7 17.83 -12.20 -9.05
N GLN A 8 16.64 -12.75 -9.22
CA GLN A 8 15.72 -12.34 -10.29
C GLN A 8 15.20 -10.91 -10.10
N ARG A 9 14.94 -10.49 -8.86
CA ARG A 9 14.48 -9.13 -8.57
C ARG A 9 15.60 -8.12 -8.71
N SER A 10 16.80 -8.52 -8.32
CA SER A 10 18.01 -7.70 -8.50
C SER A 10 18.28 -7.46 -9.98
N ASP A 11 18.17 -8.49 -10.81
CA ASP A 11 18.32 -8.37 -12.27
C ASP A 11 17.24 -7.47 -12.88
N ALA A 12 15.99 -7.59 -12.42
CA ALA A 12 14.90 -6.72 -12.86
C ALA A 12 15.16 -5.25 -12.50
N LEU A 13 15.65 -4.98 -11.30
CA LEU A 13 16.03 -3.63 -10.89
C LEU A 13 17.18 -3.08 -11.75
N GLN A 14 18.18 -3.90 -12.04
CA GLN A 14 19.31 -3.50 -12.88
C GLN A 14 18.84 -3.13 -14.31
N ARG A 15 17.91 -3.89 -14.87
CA ARG A 15 17.30 -3.57 -16.17
C ARG A 15 16.57 -2.23 -16.15
N ILE A 16 15.81 -1.97 -15.08
CA ILE A 16 15.12 -0.69 -14.90
C ILE A 16 16.14 0.45 -14.84
N LEU A 17 17.19 0.31 -14.07
CA LEU A 17 18.24 1.32 -13.96
C LEU A 17 18.94 1.56 -15.31
N ASP A 18 19.20 0.51 -16.08
CA ASP A 18 19.84 0.61 -17.39
C ASP A 18 18.94 1.28 -18.43
N GLU A 19 17.62 1.01 -18.37
CA GLU A 19 16.61 1.63 -19.25
C GLU A 19 16.57 3.14 -19.07
N PHE A 20 16.67 3.60 -17.83
CA PHE A 20 16.62 5.05 -17.51
C PHE A 20 17.98 5.73 -17.42
N LYS A 21 19.03 5.02 -17.77
CA LYS A 21 20.39 5.55 -17.75
C LYS A 21 20.52 6.69 -18.77
N GLY A 22 20.83 7.89 -18.26
CA GLY A 22 20.94 9.08 -19.08
C GLY A 22 19.62 9.87 -19.29
N ALA A 23 18.49 9.37 -18.77
CA ALA A 23 17.24 10.12 -18.78
C ALA A 23 17.31 11.31 -17.81
N GLN A 24 16.58 12.38 -18.12
CA GLN A 24 16.48 13.51 -17.21
C GLN A 24 15.39 13.29 -16.18
N GLY A 25 15.76 13.36 -14.88
CA GLY A 25 14.82 13.21 -13.77
C GLY A 25 14.14 11.85 -13.66
N PRO A 26 14.86 10.72 -13.81
CA PRO A 26 14.24 9.40 -13.87
C PRO A 26 13.82 8.83 -12.52
N LEU A 27 14.13 9.50 -11.42
CA LEU A 27 13.99 8.94 -10.06
C LEU A 27 12.58 8.43 -9.76
N ILE A 28 11.55 9.23 -10.04
CA ILE A 28 10.16 8.84 -9.76
C ILE A 28 9.75 7.63 -10.60
N GLN A 29 10.12 7.60 -11.88
CA GLN A 29 9.82 6.50 -12.78
C GLN A 29 10.52 5.21 -12.37
N VAL A 30 11.78 5.31 -12.00
CA VAL A 30 12.57 4.17 -11.51
C VAL A 30 11.98 3.62 -10.21
N LEU A 31 11.63 4.49 -9.26
CA LEU A 31 10.99 4.08 -8.00
C LEU A 31 9.63 3.44 -8.24
N HIS A 32 8.85 3.97 -9.17
CA HIS A 32 7.55 3.40 -9.54
C HIS A 32 7.68 1.98 -10.07
N GLN A 33 8.59 1.74 -11.01
CA GLN A 33 8.84 0.41 -11.56
C GLN A 33 9.46 -0.53 -10.53
N ALA A 34 10.38 -0.03 -9.70
CA ALA A 34 10.97 -0.82 -8.62
C ALA A 34 9.87 -1.27 -7.62
N GLN A 35 8.96 -0.38 -7.25
CA GLN A 35 7.83 -0.74 -6.39
C GLN A 35 6.93 -1.80 -7.03
N ALA A 36 6.71 -1.76 -8.33
CA ALA A 36 5.95 -2.79 -9.04
C ALA A 36 6.62 -4.17 -8.98
N VAL A 37 7.95 -4.22 -9.02
CA VAL A 37 8.72 -5.48 -8.92
C VAL A 37 8.77 -6.01 -7.49
N PHE A 38 9.04 -5.14 -6.52
CA PHE A 38 9.25 -5.53 -5.12
C PHE A 38 7.98 -5.48 -4.26
N GLY A 39 6.96 -4.76 -4.71
CA GLY A 39 5.73 -4.51 -3.95
C GLY A 39 5.83 -3.33 -2.98
N TYR A 40 7.03 -2.96 -2.57
CA TYR A 40 7.34 -1.83 -1.70
C TYR A 40 8.80 -1.41 -1.90
N LEU A 41 9.21 -0.32 -1.27
CA LEU A 41 10.56 0.24 -1.41
C LEU A 41 11.32 0.18 -0.07
N PRO A 42 11.87 -0.99 0.31
CA PRO A 42 12.70 -1.08 1.51
C PRO A 42 14.01 -0.31 1.36
N ALA A 43 14.69 -0.05 2.46
CA ALA A 43 15.94 0.70 2.47
C ALA A 43 17.00 0.14 1.48
N GLU A 44 17.06 -1.17 1.34
CA GLU A 44 17.98 -1.86 0.41
C GLU A 44 17.72 -1.48 -1.06
N VAL A 45 16.44 -1.45 -1.46
CA VAL A 45 16.04 -1.05 -2.82
C VAL A 45 16.28 0.44 -3.04
N GLN A 46 15.96 1.28 -2.07
CA GLN A 46 16.25 2.72 -2.13
C GLN A 46 17.75 2.98 -2.31
N GLN A 47 18.59 2.26 -1.57
CA GLN A 47 20.04 2.37 -1.68
C GLN A 47 20.54 1.92 -3.05
N ALA A 48 20.04 0.81 -3.58
CA ALA A 48 20.40 0.32 -4.91
C ALA A 48 20.03 1.32 -6.01
N VAL A 49 18.85 1.95 -5.90
CA VAL A 49 18.39 3.01 -6.82
C VAL A 49 19.30 4.23 -6.72
N ALA A 50 19.64 4.66 -5.50
CA ALA A 50 20.54 5.80 -5.27
C ALA A 50 21.91 5.58 -5.92
N VAL A 51 22.51 4.42 -5.71
CA VAL A 51 23.80 4.05 -6.31
C VAL A 51 23.69 3.96 -7.84
N GLY A 52 22.65 3.33 -8.36
CA GLY A 52 22.44 3.15 -9.79
C GLY A 52 22.23 4.44 -10.56
N LEU A 53 21.60 5.45 -9.93
CA LEU A 53 21.35 6.77 -10.52
C LEU A 53 22.41 7.82 -10.14
N GLY A 54 23.35 7.47 -9.27
CA GLY A 54 24.35 8.41 -8.79
C GLY A 54 23.79 9.54 -7.92
N LEU A 55 22.72 9.26 -7.17
CA LEU A 55 22.05 10.21 -6.31
C LEU A 55 22.33 9.92 -4.82
N PRO A 56 22.30 10.96 -3.95
CA PRO A 56 22.35 10.70 -2.51
C PRO A 56 21.14 9.90 -2.03
N LEU A 57 21.33 8.99 -1.08
CA LEU A 57 20.24 8.22 -0.48
C LEU A 57 19.17 9.14 0.14
N SER A 58 19.57 10.26 0.73
CA SER A 58 18.65 11.26 1.28
C SER A 58 17.67 11.81 0.25
N THR A 59 18.10 12.00 -0.99
CA THR A 59 17.24 12.42 -2.10
C THR A 59 16.20 11.35 -2.43
N VAL A 60 16.62 10.10 -2.54
CA VAL A 60 15.72 8.96 -2.80
C VAL A 60 14.72 8.77 -1.66
N SER A 61 15.18 8.74 -0.43
CA SER A 61 14.31 8.62 0.76
C SER A 61 13.36 9.79 0.89
N GLY A 62 13.79 11.01 0.57
CA GLY A 62 12.95 12.20 0.58
C GLY A 62 11.79 12.10 -0.40
N VAL A 63 12.04 11.60 -1.60
CA VAL A 63 11.00 11.37 -2.61
C VAL A 63 10.04 10.26 -2.17
N VAL A 64 10.56 9.16 -1.65
CA VAL A 64 9.74 8.03 -1.18
C VAL A 64 8.81 8.45 -0.03
N THR A 65 9.28 9.29 0.88
CA THR A 65 8.45 9.76 2.00
C THR A 65 7.50 10.90 1.62
N PHE A 66 7.86 11.71 0.65
CA PHE A 66 7.04 12.83 0.19
C PHE A 66 5.80 12.38 -0.59
N TYR A 67 5.94 11.38 -1.46
CA TYR A 67 4.85 10.87 -2.28
C TYR A 67 4.15 9.69 -1.60
N ASN A 68 2.88 9.84 -1.27
CA ASN A 68 2.05 8.80 -0.64
C ASN A 68 1.88 7.54 -1.49
N PHE A 69 2.21 7.60 -2.76
CA PHE A 69 2.19 6.46 -3.67
C PHE A 69 3.26 5.42 -3.31
N PHE A 70 4.43 5.88 -2.85
CA PHE A 70 5.53 5.01 -2.48
C PHE A 70 5.38 4.48 -1.06
N ARG A 71 5.85 3.26 -0.84
CA ARG A 71 5.73 2.55 0.44
C ARG A 71 7.05 1.95 0.85
N THR A 72 7.35 2.06 2.12
CA THR A 72 8.55 1.49 2.73
C THR A 72 8.28 0.14 3.39
N GLU A 73 7.02 -0.22 3.55
CA GLU A 73 6.59 -1.47 4.18
C GLU A 73 5.75 -2.30 3.22
N PRO A 74 5.81 -3.64 3.31
CA PRO A 74 5.02 -4.51 2.45
C PRO A 74 3.54 -4.39 2.78
N ARG A 75 2.70 -4.36 1.75
CA ARG A 75 1.26 -4.53 1.92
C ARG A 75 0.88 -5.98 2.05
N GLY A 76 -0.28 -6.20 2.64
CA GLY A 76 -0.96 -7.49 2.62
C GLY A 76 -1.42 -7.87 1.21
N GLU A 77 -1.76 -9.12 1.04
CA GLU A 77 -2.31 -9.66 -0.21
C GLU A 77 -3.59 -8.94 -0.62
N HIS A 78 -4.42 -8.59 0.36
CA HIS A 78 -5.65 -7.81 0.18
C HIS A 78 -5.55 -6.48 0.91
N VAL A 79 -5.90 -5.39 0.22
CA VAL A 79 -5.90 -4.04 0.79
C VAL A 79 -7.34 -3.62 1.07
N ILE A 80 -7.64 -3.37 2.34
CA ILE A 80 -8.94 -2.88 2.79
C ILE A 80 -8.85 -1.36 2.90
N SER A 81 -9.51 -0.66 1.98
CA SER A 81 -9.58 0.80 1.96
C SER A 81 -10.89 1.26 2.58
N ILE A 82 -10.83 1.95 3.71
CA ILE A 82 -12.02 2.44 4.42
C ILE A 82 -12.19 3.92 4.11
N CYS A 83 -13.38 4.28 3.64
CA CYS A 83 -13.71 5.68 3.42
C CYS A 83 -13.83 6.43 4.74
N THR A 84 -12.99 7.44 4.93
CA THR A 84 -12.99 8.35 6.09
C THR A 84 -13.55 9.73 5.76
N GLY A 85 -14.24 9.85 4.62
CA GLY A 85 -14.93 11.07 4.24
C GLY A 85 -16.03 11.45 5.23
N THR A 86 -16.50 12.70 5.19
CA THR A 86 -17.46 13.24 6.15
C THR A 86 -18.74 12.41 6.27
N ALA A 87 -19.32 12.01 5.15
CA ALA A 87 -20.56 11.20 5.14
C ALA A 87 -20.35 9.82 5.76
N CYS A 88 -19.24 9.16 5.46
CA CYS A 88 -18.90 7.85 6.03
C CYS A 88 -18.55 7.95 7.51
N HIS A 89 -17.84 8.99 7.91
CA HIS A 89 -17.52 9.25 9.31
C HIS A 89 -18.79 9.41 10.17
N VAL A 90 -19.72 10.22 9.72
CA VAL A 90 -21.02 10.43 10.41
C VAL A 90 -21.83 9.13 10.46
N LYS A 91 -21.80 8.31 9.42
CA LYS A 91 -22.57 7.05 9.34
C LYS A 91 -21.87 5.84 9.98
N GLY A 92 -20.73 6.02 10.61
CA GLY A 92 -20.10 5.00 11.44
C GLY A 92 -18.85 4.34 10.85
N ALA A 93 -18.05 5.05 10.05
CA ALA A 93 -16.78 4.53 9.54
C ALA A 93 -15.83 4.09 10.65
N GLU A 94 -15.83 4.78 11.79
CA GLU A 94 -15.02 4.40 12.96
C GLU A 94 -15.41 3.00 13.50
N ARG A 95 -16.69 2.69 13.51
CA ARG A 95 -17.17 1.35 13.91
C ARG A 95 -16.64 0.26 12.97
N VAL A 96 -16.56 0.54 11.69
CA VAL A 96 -16.00 -0.38 10.70
C VAL A 96 -14.51 -0.62 11.00
N ILE A 97 -13.78 0.44 11.29
CA ILE A 97 -12.37 0.36 11.67
C ILE A 97 -12.19 -0.47 12.93
N ASP A 98 -13.00 -0.23 13.96
CA ASP A 98 -12.94 -0.97 15.23
C ASP A 98 -13.25 -2.46 15.03
N ILE A 99 -14.27 -2.80 14.26
CA ILE A 99 -14.64 -4.19 13.95
C ILE A 99 -13.51 -4.89 13.20
N LEU A 100 -12.96 -4.25 12.19
CA LEU A 100 -11.82 -4.80 11.44
C LEU A 100 -10.59 -4.96 12.33
N GLY A 101 -10.34 -3.99 13.21
CA GLY A 101 -9.27 -4.06 14.21
C GLY A 101 -9.42 -5.25 15.16
N GLU A 102 -10.63 -5.50 15.66
CA GLU A 102 -10.92 -6.68 16.49
C GLU A 102 -10.72 -8.00 15.73
N LYS A 103 -11.14 -8.05 14.48
CA LYS A 103 -11.08 -9.29 13.67
C LYS A 103 -9.67 -9.59 13.17
N LEU A 104 -8.93 -8.58 12.77
CA LEU A 104 -7.62 -8.73 12.16
C LEU A 104 -6.45 -8.47 13.13
N GLY A 105 -6.74 -7.86 14.28
CA GLY A 105 -5.73 -7.53 15.28
C GLY A 105 -4.78 -6.41 14.88
N ILE A 106 -5.21 -5.55 13.96
CA ILE A 106 -4.41 -4.42 13.44
C ILE A 106 -5.24 -3.15 13.41
N GLY A 107 -4.57 -2.00 13.42
CA GLY A 107 -5.19 -0.68 13.25
C GLY A 107 -5.11 -0.17 11.82
N LEU A 108 -5.50 1.10 11.64
CA LEU A 108 -5.33 1.81 10.35
C LEU A 108 -3.85 1.88 9.97
N GLU A 109 -3.59 1.78 8.68
CA GLU A 109 -2.25 1.82 8.09
C GLU A 109 -1.32 0.67 8.55
N GLU A 110 -1.91 -0.39 9.09
CA GLU A 110 -1.18 -1.57 9.51
C GLU A 110 -1.49 -2.79 8.65
N THR A 111 -0.57 -3.75 8.65
CA THR A 111 -0.68 -5.02 7.93
C THR A 111 -0.70 -6.18 8.93
N THR A 112 -1.53 -7.19 8.70
CA THR A 112 -1.58 -8.40 9.53
C THR A 112 -0.24 -9.15 9.53
N GLN A 113 0.04 -9.89 10.59
CA GLN A 113 1.31 -10.65 10.71
C GLN A 113 1.48 -11.69 9.61
N ASP A 114 0.38 -12.27 9.16
CA ASP A 114 0.37 -13.22 8.04
C ASP A 114 0.45 -12.54 6.67
N ARG A 115 0.48 -11.21 6.63
CA ARG A 115 0.53 -10.38 5.41
C ARG A 115 -0.63 -10.65 4.45
N ARG A 116 -1.80 -11.01 4.97
CA ARG A 116 -3.00 -11.22 4.15
C ARG A 116 -3.78 -9.93 3.94
N PHE A 117 -3.88 -9.10 4.97
CA PHE A 117 -4.67 -7.87 4.94
C PHE A 117 -3.87 -6.65 5.38
N THR A 118 -4.09 -5.55 4.68
CA THR A 118 -3.65 -4.19 5.08
C THR A 118 -4.88 -3.30 5.17
N ILE A 119 -5.03 -2.58 6.28
CA ILE A 119 -6.11 -1.61 6.44
C ILE A 119 -5.55 -0.22 6.17
N GLN A 120 -6.17 0.52 5.27
CA GLN A 120 -5.81 1.92 5.00
C GLN A 120 -7.04 2.82 5.03
N GLY A 121 -6.87 4.06 5.47
CA GLY A 121 -7.88 5.10 5.37
C GLY A 121 -7.78 5.84 4.06
N VAL A 122 -8.91 6.02 3.38
CA VAL A 122 -8.99 6.87 2.18
C VAL A 122 -10.04 7.95 2.40
N ARG A 123 -9.87 9.11 1.78
CA ARG A 123 -10.78 10.24 2.06
C ARG A 123 -12.15 10.05 1.45
N CYS A 124 -12.23 9.57 0.21
CA CYS A 124 -13.50 9.34 -0.46
C CYS A 124 -13.38 8.26 -1.53
N ILE A 125 -14.31 7.31 -1.51
CA ILE A 125 -14.43 6.26 -2.54
C ILE A 125 -15.45 6.69 -3.63
N GLY A 126 -16.23 7.75 -3.35
CA GLY A 126 -17.25 8.22 -4.28
C GLY A 126 -18.60 7.50 -4.16
N ALA A 127 -18.79 6.65 -3.16
CA ALA A 127 -20.00 5.85 -2.95
C ALA A 127 -20.75 6.27 -1.66
N CYS A 128 -20.91 7.56 -1.43
CA CYS A 128 -21.52 8.11 -0.21
C CYS A 128 -22.94 7.60 0.07
N GLY A 129 -23.69 7.20 -0.96
CA GLY A 129 -25.00 6.59 -0.78
C GLY A 129 -24.98 5.20 -0.14
N LEU A 130 -23.83 4.55 -0.12
CA LEU A 130 -23.62 3.24 0.49
C LEU A 130 -22.90 3.32 1.85
N ALA A 131 -22.70 4.52 2.39
CA ALA A 131 -21.94 4.72 3.62
C ALA A 131 -22.55 3.98 4.83
N PRO A 132 -21.78 3.42 5.76
CA PRO A 132 -20.32 3.34 5.71
C PRO A 132 -19.84 2.36 4.62
N VAL A 133 -18.78 2.72 3.89
CA VAL A 133 -18.29 1.98 2.73
C VAL A 133 -16.80 1.65 2.88
N MET A 134 -16.42 0.45 2.44
CA MET A 134 -15.04 0.06 2.27
C MET A 134 -14.82 -0.57 0.90
N MET A 135 -13.59 -0.65 0.49
CA MET A 135 -13.18 -1.33 -0.73
C MET A 135 -12.09 -2.35 -0.38
N ILE A 136 -12.23 -3.56 -0.87
CA ILE A 136 -11.17 -4.58 -0.76
C ILE A 136 -10.65 -4.82 -2.17
N ASP A 137 -9.37 -4.51 -2.37
CA ASP A 137 -8.74 -4.49 -3.69
C ASP A 137 -9.50 -3.55 -4.64
N GLU A 138 -10.33 -4.08 -5.52
CA GLU A 138 -11.16 -3.30 -6.46
C GLU A 138 -12.67 -3.43 -6.20
N GLU A 139 -13.06 -4.28 -5.22
CA GLU A 139 -14.46 -4.53 -4.89
C GLU A 139 -14.97 -3.56 -3.83
N VAL A 140 -16.08 -2.89 -4.09
CA VAL A 140 -16.71 -1.93 -3.19
C VAL A 140 -17.82 -2.61 -2.39
N TYR A 141 -17.78 -2.44 -1.07
CA TYR A 141 -18.78 -2.96 -0.13
C TYR A 141 -19.37 -1.81 0.68
N GLY A 142 -20.68 -1.68 0.61
CA GLY A 142 -21.40 -0.62 1.31
C GLY A 142 -22.33 -1.13 2.38
N LYS A 143 -22.92 -0.18 3.13
CA LYS A 143 -23.87 -0.44 4.24
C LYS A 143 -23.32 -1.47 5.21
N LEU A 144 -22.10 -1.23 5.67
CA LEU A 144 -21.35 -2.17 6.49
C LEU A 144 -21.90 -2.25 7.91
N ASP A 145 -22.12 -3.48 8.37
CA ASP A 145 -22.36 -3.82 9.75
C ASP A 145 -21.43 -4.97 10.16
N ARG A 146 -21.43 -5.34 11.43
CA ARG A 146 -20.55 -6.41 11.94
C ARG A 146 -20.74 -7.73 11.18
N LYS A 147 -21.97 -8.13 10.97
CA LYS A 147 -22.31 -9.37 10.26
C LYS A 147 -21.83 -9.36 8.83
N ARG A 148 -22.07 -8.25 8.13
CA ARG A 148 -21.65 -8.09 6.74
C ARG A 148 -20.14 -8.08 6.58
N ILE A 149 -19.43 -7.44 7.51
CA ILE A 149 -17.96 -7.44 7.54
C ILE A 149 -17.42 -8.86 7.73
N GLU A 150 -18.01 -9.63 8.65
CA GLU A 150 -17.65 -11.04 8.87
C GLU A 150 -17.87 -11.90 7.64
N GLU A 151 -19.01 -11.73 6.97
CA GLU A 151 -19.31 -12.41 5.71
C GLU A 151 -18.30 -12.08 4.62
N ILE A 152 -17.97 -10.79 4.46
CA ILE A 152 -17.01 -10.32 3.46
C ILE A 152 -15.61 -10.88 3.74
N LEU A 153 -15.13 -10.80 4.99
CA LEU A 153 -13.82 -11.31 5.36
C LEU A 153 -13.71 -12.82 5.14
N SER A 154 -14.79 -13.57 5.32
CA SER A 154 -14.82 -15.01 5.06
C SER A 154 -14.60 -15.36 3.58
N LEU A 155 -14.91 -14.46 2.67
CA LEU A 155 -14.66 -14.64 1.23
C LEU A 155 -13.16 -14.58 0.89
N TYR A 156 -12.38 -13.87 1.67
CA TYR A 156 -10.93 -13.66 1.45
C TYR A 156 -10.06 -14.49 2.39
N GLY A 157 -10.65 -15.08 3.36
CA GLY A 157 -9.97 -15.87 4.36
C GLY A 157 -10.37 -17.30 4.32
#